data_67f788f911acbb7360cfe99fa5a48800
#
_entry.id   67f788f911acbb7360cfe99fa5a48800
#
_cell.length_a   1.000
_cell.length_b   1.000
_cell.length_c   1.000
_cell.angle_alpha   90.00
_cell.angle_beta   90.00
_cell.angle_gamma   90.00
#
_symmetry.space_group_name_H-M   'P 1'
#
loop_
_entity.id
_entity.type
_entity.pdbx_description
1 polymer ?
#
loop_
_entity_poly.entity_id
_entity_poly.type
_entity_poly.pdbx_seq_one_letter_code
_entity_poly.pdbx_strand_id
1 'polypeptide(L)'
;MGGALHRRSDRAGLAPATAGNYSVRLPDQTIALTVSGAHKGRLDPGQVMRTSPDGVALDGKRPSAETLLHCLVYAVDPTAGGVLHTHSITGVVLSRALAGAQAIVLDGYELLKVFPGVETHATRVAIPLVENSQDMMAMAETLRPLLAAQNPIIPAFYIRGHGLYAWGRTLAEAENVVEAVEYLLACEWETLKLERRAS
;
A
#
# COMPACT_ATOMS: atom_id res chain seq x y z
N MET A 1 -15.94 -0.75 -8.54
CA MET A 1 -15.23 -0.10 -7.43
C MET A 1 -16.23 0.76 -6.66
N GLY A 2 -16.36 0.57 -5.34
CA GLY A 2 -17.37 1.24 -4.53
C GLY A 2 -17.08 2.73 -4.40
N GLY A 3 -17.99 3.60 -4.87
CA GLY A 3 -17.84 5.06 -4.88
C GLY A 3 -17.70 5.74 -3.50
N ALA A 4 -17.76 4.99 -2.41
CA ALA A 4 -17.55 5.51 -1.05
C ALA A 4 -16.08 5.42 -0.60
N LEU A 5 -15.36 4.39 -1.03
CA LEU A 5 -14.04 3.98 -0.54
C LEU A 5 -12.95 5.00 -0.94
N HIS A 6 -12.89 5.37 -2.23
CA HIS A 6 -11.92 6.35 -2.71
C HIS A 6 -12.13 7.75 -2.13
N ARG A 7 -13.38 8.14 -1.80
CA ARG A 7 -13.67 9.41 -1.13
C ARG A 7 -13.21 9.44 0.33
N ARG A 8 -13.12 8.28 0.98
CA ARG A 8 -12.65 8.17 2.37
C ARG A 8 -11.14 8.40 2.46
N SER A 9 -10.35 7.72 1.62
CA SER A 9 -8.90 7.92 1.53
C SER A 9 -8.53 9.37 1.15
N ASP A 10 -9.27 9.98 0.22
CA ASP A 10 -9.10 11.39 -0.16
C ASP A 10 -9.39 12.33 1.03
N ARG A 11 -10.52 12.14 1.73
CA ARG A 11 -10.88 12.94 2.92
C ARG A 11 -9.90 12.77 4.07
N ALA A 12 -9.27 11.60 4.20
CA ALA A 12 -8.22 11.34 5.17
C ALA A 12 -6.86 11.91 4.77
N GLY A 13 -6.75 12.58 3.61
CA GLY A 13 -5.49 13.15 3.12
C GLY A 13 -4.49 12.12 2.62
N LEU A 14 -4.94 10.90 2.30
CA LEU A 14 -4.09 9.79 1.87
C LEU A 14 -3.90 9.70 0.35
N ALA A 15 -4.54 10.58 -0.41
CA ALA A 15 -4.44 10.65 -1.87
C ALA A 15 -4.37 12.10 -2.36
N PRO A 16 -3.32 12.86 -1.95
CA PRO A 16 -3.20 14.27 -2.28
C PRO A 16 -3.08 14.48 -3.79
N ALA A 17 -3.78 15.49 -4.32
CA ALA A 17 -3.83 15.80 -5.75
C ALA A 17 -4.29 14.60 -6.59
N THR A 18 -3.41 14.02 -7.40
CA THR A 18 -3.67 12.82 -8.21
C THR A 18 -2.89 11.59 -7.75
N ALA A 19 -2.21 11.68 -6.59
CA ALA A 19 -1.38 10.61 -6.05
C ALA A 19 -2.18 9.36 -5.68
N GLY A 20 -1.47 8.24 -5.54
CA GLY A 20 -2.03 6.95 -5.24
C GLY A 20 -2.74 6.28 -6.42
N ASN A 21 -3.03 5.01 -6.30
CA ASN A 21 -3.81 4.21 -7.24
C ASN A 21 -4.43 3.02 -6.53
N TYR A 22 -5.56 2.54 -7.07
CA TYR A 22 -6.37 1.49 -6.46
C TYR A 22 -6.71 0.44 -7.50
N SER A 23 -6.66 -0.83 -7.11
CA SER A 23 -7.01 -1.92 -8.01
C SER A 23 -7.84 -2.99 -7.33
N VAL A 24 -8.56 -3.77 -8.14
CA VAL A 24 -9.26 -4.99 -7.74
C VAL A 24 -9.00 -6.08 -8.75
N ARG A 25 -8.85 -7.31 -8.27
CA ARG A 25 -8.86 -8.51 -9.10
C ARG A 25 -10.31 -8.84 -9.45
N LEU A 26 -10.57 -9.06 -10.73
CA LEU A 26 -11.87 -9.45 -11.24
C LEU A 26 -12.02 -10.98 -11.27
N PRO A 27 -13.25 -11.52 -11.36
CA PRO A 27 -13.47 -12.98 -11.40
C PRO A 27 -12.74 -13.69 -12.55
N ASP A 28 -12.54 -13.01 -13.68
CA ASP A 28 -11.79 -13.51 -14.84
C ASP A 28 -10.26 -13.34 -14.71
N GLN A 29 -9.79 -13.05 -13.51
CA GLN A 29 -8.37 -12.81 -13.14
C GLN A 29 -7.75 -11.55 -13.77
N THR A 30 -8.46 -10.78 -14.57
CA THR A 30 -7.99 -9.45 -14.98
C THR A 30 -8.04 -8.47 -13.80
N ILE A 31 -7.33 -7.35 -13.93
CA ILE A 31 -7.24 -6.36 -12.87
C ILE A 31 -7.94 -5.07 -13.34
N ALA A 32 -8.91 -4.60 -12.56
CA ALA A 32 -9.45 -3.25 -12.72
C ALA A 32 -8.61 -2.28 -11.88
N LEU A 33 -8.06 -1.23 -12.51
CA LEU A 33 -7.11 -0.30 -11.91
C LEU A 33 -7.52 1.14 -12.24
N THR A 34 -7.28 2.07 -11.33
CA THR A 34 -7.46 3.51 -11.62
C THR A 34 -6.44 3.99 -12.66
N VAL A 35 -6.90 4.78 -13.65
CA VAL A 35 -6.00 5.32 -14.69
C VAL A 35 -5.00 6.31 -14.09
N SER A 36 -3.86 6.48 -14.76
CA SER A 36 -2.84 7.45 -14.38
C SER A 36 -3.41 8.88 -14.33
N GLY A 37 -3.06 9.66 -13.28
CA GLY A 37 -3.44 11.06 -13.14
C GLY A 37 -4.89 11.30 -12.70
N ALA A 38 -5.71 10.28 -12.45
CA ALA A 38 -7.07 10.45 -11.94
C ALA A 38 -7.07 10.91 -10.47
N HIS A 39 -7.89 11.89 -10.11
CA HIS A 39 -8.07 12.36 -8.74
C HIS A 39 -8.92 11.36 -7.95
N LYS A 40 -8.37 10.75 -6.88
CA LYS A 40 -9.00 9.61 -6.16
C LYS A 40 -10.31 9.99 -5.47
N GLY A 41 -10.46 11.21 -4.99
CA GLY A 41 -11.70 11.69 -4.39
C GLY A 41 -12.85 11.96 -5.40
N ARG A 42 -12.56 11.99 -6.71
CA ARG A 42 -13.49 12.34 -7.79
C ARG A 42 -13.53 11.32 -8.91
N LEU A 43 -13.24 10.06 -8.60
CA LEU A 43 -13.24 8.99 -9.60
C LEU A 43 -14.63 8.77 -10.19
N ASP A 44 -14.67 8.67 -11.51
CA ASP A 44 -15.82 8.21 -12.29
C ASP A 44 -15.49 6.85 -12.98
N PRO A 45 -16.50 6.13 -13.49
CA PRO A 45 -16.27 4.81 -14.13
C PRO A 45 -15.32 4.87 -15.34
N GLY A 46 -15.25 6.00 -16.04
CA GLY A 46 -14.34 6.19 -17.18
C GLY A 46 -12.87 6.25 -16.75
N GLN A 47 -12.59 6.54 -15.49
CA GLN A 47 -11.25 6.61 -14.90
C GLN A 47 -10.76 5.28 -14.30
N VAL A 48 -11.46 4.20 -14.60
CA VAL A 48 -11.03 2.83 -14.31
C VAL A 48 -10.70 2.14 -15.62
N MET A 49 -9.59 1.42 -15.66
CA MET A 49 -9.15 0.63 -16.80
C MET A 49 -9.05 -0.85 -16.44
N ARG A 50 -8.92 -1.70 -17.45
CA ARG A 50 -8.63 -3.12 -17.28
C ARG A 50 -7.23 -3.44 -17.78
N THR A 51 -6.53 -4.29 -17.03
CA THR A 51 -5.24 -4.85 -17.42
C THR A 51 -5.26 -6.36 -17.30
N SER A 52 -4.35 -7.03 -18.04
CA SER A 52 -3.99 -8.41 -17.77
C SER A 52 -3.32 -8.54 -16.40
N PRO A 53 -3.15 -9.76 -15.86
CA PRO A 53 -2.36 -9.99 -14.64
C PRO A 53 -0.91 -9.48 -14.74
N ASP A 54 -0.37 -9.37 -15.95
CA ASP A 54 0.98 -8.86 -16.22
C ASP A 54 1.02 -7.33 -16.45
N GLY A 55 -0.13 -6.64 -16.27
CA GLY A 55 -0.21 -5.19 -16.36
C GLY A 55 -0.40 -4.63 -17.78
N VAL A 56 -0.65 -5.46 -18.78
CA VAL A 56 -0.95 -5.00 -20.16
C VAL A 56 -2.35 -4.44 -20.23
N ALA A 57 -2.50 -3.21 -20.74
CA ALA A 57 -3.81 -2.56 -20.91
C ALA A 57 -4.70 -3.35 -21.88
N LEU A 58 -5.95 -3.60 -21.51
CA LEU A 58 -6.93 -4.35 -22.31
C LEU A 58 -8.01 -3.45 -22.94
N ASP A 59 -8.05 -2.16 -22.59
CA ASP A 59 -9.08 -1.22 -23.03
C ASP A 59 -8.49 0.06 -23.68
N GLY A 60 -7.23 0.01 -24.09
CA GLY A 60 -6.55 1.10 -24.79
C GLY A 60 -6.21 2.32 -23.93
N LYS A 61 -6.51 2.30 -22.63
CA LYS A 61 -6.15 3.37 -21.69
C LYS A 61 -4.69 3.23 -21.26
N ARG A 62 -4.12 4.33 -20.76
CA ARG A 62 -2.73 4.35 -20.28
C ARG A 62 -2.64 3.87 -18.83
N PRO A 63 -1.96 2.75 -18.54
CA PRO A 63 -1.70 2.31 -17.17
C PRO A 63 -0.76 3.28 -16.44
N SER A 64 -0.86 3.34 -15.11
CA SER A 64 0.16 3.96 -14.27
C SER A 64 1.47 3.16 -14.39
N ALA A 65 2.62 3.81 -14.27
CA ALA A 65 3.90 3.11 -14.13
C ALA A 65 3.88 2.11 -12.97
N GLU A 66 3.16 2.42 -11.91
CA GLU A 66 3.01 1.62 -10.69
C GLU A 66 2.09 0.39 -10.83
N THR A 67 1.46 0.20 -11.99
CA THR A 67 0.62 -0.97 -12.28
C THR A 67 1.36 -2.29 -12.01
N LEU A 68 2.67 -2.35 -12.30
CA LEU A 68 3.49 -3.54 -12.08
C LEU A 68 3.58 -3.93 -10.60
N LEU A 69 3.54 -2.97 -9.67
CA LEU A 69 3.56 -3.26 -8.24
C LEU A 69 2.23 -3.84 -7.75
N HIS A 70 1.09 -3.41 -8.33
CA HIS A 70 -0.20 -4.06 -8.09
C HIS A 70 -0.20 -5.50 -8.62
N CYS A 71 0.30 -5.71 -9.83
CA CYS A 71 0.44 -7.05 -10.43
C CYS A 71 1.35 -7.95 -9.58
N LEU A 72 2.45 -7.41 -9.05
CA LEU A 72 3.34 -8.12 -8.12
C LEU A 72 2.57 -8.61 -6.89
N VAL A 73 1.79 -7.75 -6.23
CA VAL A 73 1.00 -8.13 -5.05
C VAL A 73 0.08 -9.31 -5.38
N TYR A 74 -0.67 -9.22 -6.48
CA TYR A 74 -1.57 -10.30 -6.90
C TYR A 74 -0.85 -11.60 -7.27
N ALA A 75 0.40 -11.51 -7.73
CA ALA A 75 1.20 -12.69 -8.05
C ALA A 75 1.81 -13.34 -6.81
N VAL A 76 2.18 -12.55 -5.78
CA VAL A 76 2.79 -13.06 -4.54
C VAL A 76 1.73 -13.54 -3.56
N ASP A 77 0.60 -12.83 -3.47
CA ASP A 77 -0.54 -13.20 -2.63
C ASP A 77 -1.77 -13.52 -3.49
N PRO A 78 -2.00 -14.80 -3.83
CA PRO A 78 -3.17 -15.21 -4.60
C PRO A 78 -4.51 -14.92 -3.93
N THR A 79 -4.53 -14.65 -2.61
CA THR A 79 -5.75 -14.32 -1.87
C THR A 79 -6.10 -12.84 -1.96
N ALA A 80 -5.17 -11.99 -2.38
CA ALA A 80 -5.41 -10.56 -2.56
C ALA A 80 -6.49 -10.32 -3.62
N GLY A 81 -7.55 -9.61 -3.22
CA GLY A 81 -8.66 -9.20 -4.09
C GLY A 81 -8.69 -7.69 -4.34
N GLY A 82 -8.05 -6.89 -3.48
CA GLY A 82 -7.91 -5.44 -3.65
C GLY A 82 -6.58 -4.92 -3.13
N VAL A 83 -6.01 -3.93 -3.84
CA VAL A 83 -4.74 -3.27 -3.48
C VAL A 83 -4.96 -1.77 -3.50
N LEU A 84 -4.50 -1.09 -2.46
CA LEU A 84 -4.51 0.37 -2.32
C LEU A 84 -3.08 0.88 -2.19
N HIS A 85 -2.74 1.87 -3.00
CA HIS A 85 -1.52 2.66 -2.84
C HIS A 85 -1.90 4.07 -2.40
N THR A 86 -1.31 4.53 -1.29
CA THR A 86 -1.65 5.79 -0.63
C THR A 86 -0.39 6.57 -0.27
N HIS A 87 -0.55 7.89 -0.09
CA HIS A 87 0.50 8.81 0.29
C HIS A 87 0.06 9.61 1.51
N SER A 88 0.74 9.46 2.64
CA SER A 88 0.53 10.26 3.83
C SER A 88 1.75 11.10 4.18
N ILE A 89 1.54 12.28 4.75
CA ILE A 89 2.66 13.11 5.23
C ILE A 89 3.47 12.34 6.28
N THR A 90 2.78 11.71 7.22
CA THR A 90 3.41 10.98 8.33
C THR A 90 4.27 9.83 7.84
N GLY A 91 3.75 8.97 6.98
CA GLY A 91 4.49 7.82 6.46
C GLY A 91 5.67 8.25 5.58
N VAL A 92 5.50 9.28 4.74
CA VAL A 92 6.59 9.84 3.94
C VAL A 92 7.72 10.36 4.84
N VAL A 93 7.40 11.14 5.86
CA VAL A 93 8.43 11.72 6.76
C VAL A 93 9.09 10.64 7.61
N LEU A 94 8.30 9.73 8.20
CA LEU A 94 8.82 8.61 9.00
C LEU A 94 9.77 7.72 8.18
N SER A 95 9.34 7.30 6.97
CA SER A 95 10.16 6.44 6.12
C SER A 95 11.51 7.08 5.75
N ARG A 96 11.55 8.41 5.58
CA ARG A 96 12.80 9.15 5.37
C ARG A 96 13.64 9.26 6.64
N ALA A 97 13.00 9.41 7.81
CA ALA A 97 13.70 9.48 9.10
C ALA A 97 14.37 8.14 9.48
N LEU A 98 13.87 7.02 8.96
CA LEU A 98 14.40 5.67 9.12
C LEU A 98 15.49 5.36 8.06
N ALA A 99 16.41 6.28 7.81
CA ALA A 99 17.48 6.12 6.83
C ALA A 99 18.26 4.81 7.05
N GLY A 100 18.46 4.02 5.98
CA GLY A 100 19.17 2.74 6.02
C GLY A 100 18.36 1.55 6.55
N ALA A 101 17.19 1.75 7.16
CA ALA A 101 16.32 0.66 7.56
C ALA A 101 15.70 -0.04 6.33
N GLN A 102 15.55 -1.36 6.40
CA GLN A 102 14.92 -2.18 5.36
C GLN A 102 13.46 -2.56 5.70
N ALA A 103 12.99 -2.14 6.87
CA ALA A 103 11.62 -2.33 7.31
C ALA A 103 11.21 -1.21 8.28
N ILE A 104 9.91 -0.93 8.32
CA ILE A 104 9.28 -0.18 9.42
C ILE A 104 8.85 -1.24 10.44
N VAL A 105 9.45 -1.19 11.63
CA VAL A 105 9.18 -2.13 12.71
C VAL A 105 8.14 -1.51 13.64
N LEU A 106 7.05 -2.24 13.85
CA LEU A 106 5.94 -1.89 14.74
C LEU A 106 5.91 -2.90 15.88
N ASP A 107 5.93 -2.45 17.13
CA ASP A 107 6.05 -3.29 18.31
C ASP A 107 5.16 -2.80 19.44
N GLY A 108 4.45 -3.71 20.12
CA GLY A 108 3.70 -3.40 21.32
C GLY A 108 2.35 -2.70 21.13
N TYR A 109 1.85 -2.58 19.91
CA TYR A 109 0.58 -1.93 19.61
C TYR A 109 -0.59 -2.91 19.53
N GLU A 110 -1.71 -2.59 20.17
CA GLU A 110 -2.93 -3.40 20.12
C GLU A 110 -3.46 -3.55 18.67
N LEU A 111 -3.30 -2.51 17.85
CA LEU A 111 -3.79 -2.49 16.47
C LEU A 111 -3.00 -3.40 15.52
N LEU A 112 -1.88 -4.01 15.97
CA LEU A 112 -1.16 -5.04 15.20
C LEU A 112 -2.04 -6.25 14.87
N LYS A 113 -3.12 -6.49 15.62
CA LYS A 113 -4.10 -7.54 15.37
C LYS A 113 -4.84 -7.43 14.03
N VAL A 114 -4.68 -6.33 13.30
CA VAL A 114 -5.14 -6.22 11.91
C VAL A 114 -4.37 -7.15 10.96
N PHE A 115 -3.12 -7.49 11.32
CA PHE A 115 -2.29 -8.33 10.48
C PHE A 115 -2.59 -9.82 10.67
N PRO A 116 -2.54 -10.62 9.59
CA PRO A 116 -2.76 -12.05 9.66
C PRO A 116 -1.82 -12.73 10.67
N GLY A 117 -2.37 -13.63 11.50
CA GLY A 117 -1.60 -14.39 12.47
C GLY A 117 -1.17 -13.63 13.73
N VAL A 118 -1.55 -12.36 13.88
CA VAL A 118 -1.27 -11.56 15.08
C VAL A 118 -2.45 -11.60 16.04
N GLU A 119 -2.27 -12.24 17.20
CA GLU A 119 -3.32 -12.42 18.21
C GLU A 119 -3.13 -11.53 19.44
N THR A 120 -1.94 -10.95 19.61
CA THR A 120 -1.57 -10.16 20.78
C THR A 120 -0.75 -8.92 20.40
N HIS A 121 -0.82 -7.89 21.23
CA HIS A 121 0.03 -6.70 21.11
C HIS A 121 1.52 -7.01 21.40
N ALA A 122 1.82 -8.04 22.18
CA ALA A 122 3.19 -8.46 22.50
C ALA A 122 3.84 -9.18 21.29
N THR A 123 3.78 -8.53 20.15
CA THR A 123 4.24 -9.05 18.85
C THR A 123 4.92 -7.91 18.09
N ARG A 124 5.91 -8.28 17.29
CA ARG A 124 6.61 -7.37 16.38
C ARG A 124 6.22 -7.67 14.95
N VAL A 125 5.83 -6.63 14.21
CA VAL A 125 5.55 -6.69 12.78
C VAL A 125 6.56 -5.82 12.03
N ALA A 126 7.14 -6.35 10.96
CA ALA A 126 8.09 -5.63 10.11
C ALA A 126 7.45 -5.43 8.72
N ILE A 127 7.10 -4.19 8.40
CA ILE A 127 6.61 -3.81 7.07
C ILE A 127 7.83 -3.55 6.19
N PRO A 128 8.02 -4.25 5.06
CA PRO A 128 9.14 -4.03 4.16
C PRO A 128 9.22 -2.57 3.71
N LEU A 129 10.41 -1.98 3.78
CA LEU A 129 10.71 -0.61 3.37
C LEU A 129 11.78 -0.64 2.28
N VAL A 130 11.39 -0.27 1.05
CA VAL A 130 12.28 -0.28 -0.12
C VAL A 130 12.58 1.14 -0.57
N GLU A 131 13.71 1.33 -1.26
CA GLU A 131 14.08 2.62 -1.82
C GLU A 131 13.16 3.01 -2.99
N ASN A 132 12.91 4.30 -3.15
CA ASN A 132 12.12 4.83 -4.26
C ASN A 132 12.93 4.71 -5.57
N SER A 133 12.26 4.31 -6.64
CA SER A 133 12.83 4.21 -7.98
C SER A 133 11.78 4.53 -9.03
N GLN A 134 12.22 5.04 -10.18
CA GLN A 134 11.38 5.14 -11.37
C GLN A 134 11.37 3.85 -12.20
N ASP A 135 12.30 2.93 -11.93
CA ASP A 135 12.33 1.59 -12.51
C ASP A 135 11.43 0.66 -11.69
N MET A 136 10.16 0.57 -12.10
CA MET A 136 9.17 -0.26 -11.42
C MET A 136 9.42 -1.76 -11.61
N MET A 137 10.12 -2.17 -12.69
CA MET A 137 10.53 -3.58 -12.87
C MET A 137 11.59 -3.97 -11.85
N ALA A 138 12.66 -3.20 -11.72
CA ALA A 138 13.70 -3.45 -10.74
C ALA A 138 13.17 -3.41 -9.31
N MET A 139 12.21 -2.50 -9.02
CA MET A 139 11.55 -2.45 -7.72
C MET A 139 10.69 -3.69 -7.46
N ALA A 140 9.94 -4.18 -8.45
CA ALA A 140 9.16 -5.40 -8.33
C ALA A 140 10.04 -6.64 -8.11
N GLU A 141 11.20 -6.72 -8.78
CA GLU A 141 12.19 -7.79 -8.57
C GLU A 141 12.78 -7.76 -7.15
N THR A 142 13.04 -6.57 -6.61
CA THR A 142 13.50 -6.38 -5.23
C THR A 142 12.43 -6.78 -4.20
N LEU A 143 11.17 -6.38 -4.43
CA LEU A 143 10.07 -6.64 -3.50
C LEU A 143 9.63 -8.12 -3.50
N ARG A 144 9.64 -8.79 -4.64
CA ARG A 144 9.14 -10.17 -4.78
C ARG A 144 9.71 -11.12 -3.73
N PRO A 145 11.04 -11.28 -3.56
CA PRO A 145 11.59 -12.19 -2.55
C PRO A 145 11.27 -11.73 -1.13
N LEU A 146 11.21 -10.42 -0.86
CA LEU A 146 10.90 -9.89 0.47
C LEU A 146 9.48 -10.25 0.90
N LEU A 147 8.50 -10.16 0.00
CA LEU A 147 7.12 -10.51 0.27
C LEU A 147 6.92 -12.03 0.33
N ALA A 148 7.52 -12.77 -0.61
CA ALA A 148 7.39 -14.23 -0.68
C ALA A 148 8.04 -14.96 0.50
N ALA A 149 9.02 -14.35 1.17
CA ALA A 149 9.68 -14.93 2.36
C ALA A 149 8.84 -14.81 3.64
N GLN A 150 7.78 -14.03 3.65
CA GLN A 150 6.92 -13.84 4.82
C GLN A 150 5.92 -14.99 4.99
N ASN A 151 5.73 -15.45 6.24
CA ASN A 151 4.71 -16.45 6.58
C ASN A 151 4.17 -16.19 8.01
N PRO A 152 2.95 -15.68 8.18
CA PRO A 152 2.05 -15.20 7.13
C PRO A 152 2.57 -13.93 6.42
N ILE A 153 2.07 -13.69 5.22
CA ILE A 153 2.37 -12.45 4.47
C ILE A 153 1.75 -11.27 5.23
N ILE A 154 2.55 -10.26 5.53
CA ILE A 154 2.07 -8.97 6.02
C ILE A 154 1.54 -8.20 4.81
N PRO A 155 0.24 -7.86 4.75
CA PRO A 155 -0.38 -7.31 3.55
C PRO A 155 -0.07 -5.81 3.37
N ALA A 156 1.21 -5.45 3.51
CA ALA A 156 1.72 -4.08 3.35
C ALA A 156 3.20 -4.06 2.99
N PHE A 157 3.62 -3.07 2.20
CA PHE A 157 5.01 -2.60 2.08
C PHE A 157 5.03 -1.09 1.89
N TYR A 158 6.16 -0.47 2.17
CA TYR A 158 6.34 0.96 2.06
C TYR A 158 7.49 1.31 1.10
N ILE A 159 7.29 2.32 0.24
CA ILE A 159 8.34 2.89 -0.60
C ILE A 159 8.83 4.18 0.08
N ARG A 160 10.12 4.25 0.39
CA ARG A 160 10.74 5.35 1.13
C ARG A 160 10.49 6.71 0.49
N GLY A 161 9.96 7.64 1.28
CA GLY A 161 9.67 8.99 0.81
C GLY A 161 8.57 9.09 -0.24
N HIS A 162 7.80 8.00 -0.43
CA HIS A 162 6.78 7.89 -1.47
C HIS A 162 5.41 7.54 -0.86
N GLY A 163 5.19 6.25 -0.52
CA GLY A 163 3.88 5.86 -0.02
C GLY A 163 3.76 4.39 0.36
N LEU A 164 2.59 4.07 0.92
CA LEU A 164 2.19 2.76 1.38
C LEU A 164 1.50 1.98 0.24
N TYR A 165 1.80 0.71 0.11
CA TYR A 165 0.97 -0.30 -0.54
C TYR A 165 0.36 -1.19 0.51
N ALA A 166 -0.96 -1.39 0.46
CA ALA A 166 -1.66 -2.31 1.34
C ALA A 166 -2.74 -3.06 0.57
N TRP A 167 -3.01 -4.29 0.99
CA TRP A 167 -3.98 -5.15 0.30
C TRP A 167 -4.77 -6.03 1.26
N GLY A 168 -5.81 -6.66 0.74
CA GLY A 168 -6.66 -7.61 1.42
C GLY A 168 -7.44 -8.45 0.42
N ARG A 169 -8.21 -9.43 0.91
CA ARG A 169 -9.09 -10.27 0.08
C ARG A 169 -10.20 -9.47 -0.60
N THR A 170 -10.50 -8.29 -0.05
CA THR A 170 -11.44 -7.31 -0.59
C THR A 170 -10.87 -5.91 -0.49
N LEU A 171 -11.43 -4.95 -1.23
CA LEU A 171 -11.07 -3.53 -1.04
C LEU A 171 -11.34 -3.04 0.38
N ALA A 172 -12.40 -3.51 1.03
CA ALA A 172 -12.70 -3.11 2.41
C ALA A 172 -11.63 -3.62 3.40
N GLU A 173 -11.14 -4.86 3.22
CA GLU A 173 -10.02 -5.36 4.02
C GLU A 173 -8.73 -4.57 3.74
N ALA A 174 -8.43 -4.26 2.48
CA ALA A 174 -7.28 -3.42 2.13
C ALA A 174 -7.37 -2.02 2.77
N GLU A 175 -8.58 -1.43 2.81
CA GLU A 175 -8.82 -0.14 3.48
C GLU A 175 -8.56 -0.23 4.99
N ASN A 176 -9.02 -1.30 5.64
CA ASN A 176 -8.74 -1.52 7.07
C ASN A 176 -7.23 -1.62 7.34
N VAL A 177 -6.47 -2.29 6.46
CA VAL A 177 -5.01 -2.36 6.57
C VAL A 177 -4.39 -0.97 6.40
N VAL A 178 -4.82 -0.19 5.39
CA VAL A 178 -4.35 1.19 5.21
C VAL A 178 -4.58 2.02 6.47
N GLU A 179 -5.81 2.03 7.01
CA GLU A 179 -6.15 2.81 8.21
C GLU A 179 -5.30 2.41 9.41
N ALA A 180 -5.14 1.10 9.64
CA ALA A 180 -4.34 0.59 10.75
C ALA A 180 -2.86 0.96 10.61
N VAL A 181 -2.28 0.76 9.42
CA VAL A 181 -0.87 1.11 9.15
C VAL A 181 -0.66 2.60 9.32
N GLU A 182 -1.49 3.45 8.73
CA GLU A 182 -1.34 4.91 8.85
C GLU A 182 -1.46 5.39 10.31
N TYR A 183 -2.35 4.80 11.10
CA TYR A 183 -2.43 5.06 12.54
C TYR A 183 -1.13 4.67 13.26
N LEU A 184 -0.61 3.47 12.98
CA LEU A 184 0.62 2.97 13.59
C LEU A 184 1.85 3.80 13.19
N LEU A 185 1.94 4.21 11.91
CA LEU A 185 3.00 5.13 11.45
C LEU A 185 2.93 6.48 12.16
N ALA A 186 1.72 6.98 12.46
CA ALA A 186 1.55 8.21 13.22
C ALA A 186 2.03 8.04 14.68
N CYS A 187 1.74 6.90 15.32
CA CYS A 187 2.25 6.59 16.65
C CYS A 187 3.79 6.55 16.67
N GLU A 188 4.41 5.82 15.74
CA GLU A 188 5.87 5.76 15.62
C GLU A 188 6.50 7.14 15.41
N TRP A 189 5.91 7.95 14.55
CA TRP A 189 6.41 9.29 14.28
C TRP A 189 6.35 10.19 15.53
N GLU A 190 5.24 10.16 16.29
CA GLU A 190 5.10 10.92 17.52
C GLU A 190 6.08 10.42 18.60
N THR A 191 6.27 9.10 18.71
CA THR A 191 7.27 8.50 19.63
C THR A 191 8.69 8.99 19.31
N LEU A 192 9.10 8.92 18.04
CA LEU A 192 10.42 9.41 17.61
C LEU A 192 10.62 10.92 17.90
N LYS A 193 9.58 11.73 17.77
CA LYS A 193 9.67 13.16 18.11
C LYS A 193 9.87 13.39 19.61
N LEU A 194 9.21 12.59 20.46
CA LEU A 194 9.37 12.68 21.91
C LEU A 194 10.78 12.26 22.36
N GLU A 195 11.30 11.15 21.82
CA GLU A 195 12.63 10.65 22.13
C GLU A 195 13.73 11.66 21.75
N ARG A 196 13.63 12.29 20.56
CA ARG A 196 14.57 13.32 20.11
C ARG A 196 14.51 14.62 20.91
N ARG A 197 13.42 14.90 21.62
CA ARG A 197 13.32 16.06 22.51
C ARG A 197 13.90 15.79 23.89
N ALA A 198 14.00 14.51 24.26
CA ALA A 198 14.53 14.07 25.55
C ALA A 198 16.06 13.83 25.53
N SER A 199 16.67 13.75 24.34
CA SER A 199 18.09 13.61 24.09
C SER A 199 18.76 14.96 23.86
#